data_6323b729f4bb9e3f60a49664834ffe0c
#
_entry.id   6323b729f4bb9e3f60a49664834ffe0c
#
_cell.length_a   1.000
_cell.length_b   1.000
_cell.length_c   1.000
_cell.angle_alpha   90.00
_cell.angle_beta   90.00
_cell.angle_gamma   90.00
#
_symmetry.space_group_name_H-M   'P 1'
#
loop_
_entity.id
_entity.type
_entity.pdbx_description
1 polymer ?
#
loop_
_entity_poly.entity_id
_entity_poly.type
_entity_poly.pdbx_seq_one_letter_code
_entity_poly.pdbx_strand_id
1 'polypeptide(L)'
;MLLLQQKQTEALGTQPIGKLLLRLAAPAVAAQIINLLYNLVDRMYIGHIAPTDTVGRVALTGVGVCLPLIMIISAFAALAGQGAAPRASIYLGKGETDKAEEVLGNATSALVFLSVVLTAVFYIFAEPMLLAFGANDGTGGTDNTLLYGFEYLRLYSLGTLFVLVTLGLNTFISAQGFTVTSMLTVLIGAVCNIILDPIFIFGLDMGVRGAALATILSQAVSMIWILKFLTGKKTTIRIRLRYLKPNWSVLLPSLALGLSPFIMMATESLIAVCFNTSLRKYGVDLAVGAMTILSSVMQFSMLPLQGLTQGAQPIISYNYGAGNADRVRHAFRLQV
;
A
#
# COMPACT_ATOMS: atom_id res chain seq x y z
N MET A 1 -21.97 -19.07 13.10
CA MET A 1 -20.79 -18.41 12.51
C MET A 1 -21.18 -17.39 11.43
N LEU A 2 -22.08 -17.70 10.50
CA LEU A 2 -22.65 -16.75 9.52
C LEU A 2 -23.33 -15.55 10.20
N LEU A 3 -24.05 -15.75 11.31
CA LEU A 3 -24.70 -14.69 12.09
C LEU A 3 -23.73 -13.66 12.71
N LEU A 4 -22.49 -14.04 13.01
CA LEU A 4 -21.49 -13.12 13.57
C LEU A 4 -20.88 -12.23 12.48
N GLN A 5 -20.82 -12.70 11.25
CA GLN A 5 -20.28 -11.96 10.09
C GLN A 5 -21.26 -10.91 9.60
N GLN A 6 -22.54 -11.30 9.44
CA GLN A 6 -23.62 -10.37 9.15
C GLN A 6 -23.72 -9.28 10.22
N LYS A 7 -23.63 -9.64 11.50
CA LYS A 7 -23.62 -8.68 12.61
C LYS A 7 -22.50 -7.65 12.53
N GLN A 8 -21.32 -7.99 12.00
CA GLN A 8 -20.19 -7.04 11.91
C GLN A 8 -20.38 -6.04 10.77
N THR A 9 -20.89 -6.47 9.63
CA THR A 9 -21.24 -5.58 8.50
C THR A 9 -22.53 -4.80 8.78
N GLU A 10 -23.54 -5.41 9.40
CA GLU A 10 -24.77 -4.74 9.86
C GLU A 10 -24.50 -3.69 10.95
N ALA A 11 -23.45 -3.88 11.74
CA ALA A 11 -23.00 -2.89 12.72
C ALA A 11 -22.63 -1.54 12.08
N LEU A 12 -22.21 -1.52 10.81
CA LEU A 12 -21.94 -0.29 10.05
C LEU A 12 -23.20 0.57 9.92
N GLY A 13 -24.38 -0.07 9.80
CA GLY A 13 -25.68 0.58 9.69
C GLY A 13 -26.39 0.87 11.01
N THR A 14 -26.03 0.18 12.12
CA THR A 14 -26.84 0.17 13.36
C THR A 14 -26.15 0.78 14.56
N GLN A 15 -24.83 0.63 14.72
CA GLN A 15 -24.11 1.13 15.90
C GLN A 15 -23.98 2.67 15.93
N PRO A 16 -23.82 3.29 17.12
CA PRO A 16 -23.54 4.72 17.27
C PRO A 16 -22.24 5.10 16.51
N ILE A 17 -22.31 6.14 15.67
CA ILE A 17 -21.27 6.47 14.69
C ILE A 17 -19.94 6.81 15.37
N GLY A 18 -19.94 7.61 16.46
CA GLY A 18 -18.69 7.98 17.15
C GLY A 18 -17.94 6.77 17.70
N LYS A 19 -18.66 5.83 18.36
CA LYS A 19 -18.06 4.57 18.85
C LYS A 19 -17.59 3.67 17.72
N LEU A 20 -18.36 3.59 16.64
CA LEU A 20 -18.01 2.81 15.45
C LEU A 20 -16.80 3.37 14.75
N LEU A 21 -16.73 4.70 14.57
CA LEU A 21 -15.59 5.39 13.97
C LEU A 21 -14.30 5.10 14.74
N LEU A 22 -14.29 5.27 16.05
CA LEU A 22 -13.13 4.95 16.89
C LEU A 22 -12.73 3.47 16.78
N ARG A 23 -13.72 2.55 16.78
CA ARG A 23 -13.47 1.11 16.65
C ARG A 23 -12.81 0.75 15.32
N LEU A 24 -13.17 1.43 14.23
CA LEU A 24 -12.62 1.16 12.90
C LEU A 24 -11.34 1.97 12.63
N ALA A 25 -11.26 3.20 13.12
CA ALA A 25 -10.10 4.07 12.90
C ALA A 25 -8.88 3.64 13.74
N ALA A 26 -9.07 3.21 14.99
CA ALA A 26 -7.95 2.83 15.85
C ALA A 26 -7.07 1.70 15.25
N PRO A 27 -7.61 0.58 14.74
CA PRO A 27 -6.81 -0.42 14.04
C PRO A 27 -6.19 0.12 12.74
N ALA A 28 -6.88 1.01 12.01
CA ALA A 28 -6.35 1.61 10.79
C ALA A 28 -5.15 2.52 11.10
N VAL A 29 -5.23 3.36 12.13
CA VAL A 29 -4.09 4.17 12.61
C VAL A 29 -2.94 3.28 13.06
N ALA A 30 -3.24 2.22 13.83
CA ALA A 30 -2.21 1.26 14.25
C ALA A 30 -1.51 0.60 13.05
N ALA A 31 -2.25 0.24 11.99
CA ALA A 31 -1.68 -0.30 10.76
C ALA A 31 -0.72 0.70 10.09
N GLN A 32 -1.06 1.99 10.05
CA GLN A 32 -0.18 3.03 9.50
C GLN A 32 1.11 3.19 10.31
N ILE A 33 0.99 3.17 11.65
CA ILE A 33 2.17 3.23 12.55
C ILE A 33 3.07 2.01 12.34
N ILE A 34 2.51 0.80 12.28
CA ILE A 34 3.26 -0.44 12.02
C ILE A 34 3.97 -0.34 10.68
N ASN A 35 3.29 0.17 9.65
CA ASN A 35 3.85 0.36 8.31
C ASN A 35 5.04 1.33 8.32
N LEU A 36 4.92 2.45 9.04
CA LEU A 36 6.02 3.40 9.21
C LEU A 36 7.22 2.76 9.93
N LEU A 37 6.96 2.05 11.02
CA LEU A 37 8.01 1.43 11.84
C LEU A 37 8.80 0.37 11.07
N TYR A 38 8.11 -0.52 10.35
CA TYR A 38 8.84 -1.53 9.58
C TYR A 38 9.66 -0.92 8.44
N ASN A 39 9.16 0.11 7.75
CA ASN A 39 9.94 0.83 6.74
C ASN A 39 11.18 1.52 7.33
N LEU A 40 11.08 2.01 8.57
CA LEU A 40 12.23 2.59 9.28
C LEU A 40 13.28 1.53 9.61
N VAL A 41 12.83 0.38 10.13
CA VAL A 41 13.71 -0.74 10.48
C VAL A 41 14.41 -1.31 9.24
N ASP A 42 13.70 -1.50 8.13
CA ASP A 42 14.26 -1.95 6.85
C ASP A 42 15.38 -1.01 6.38
N ARG A 43 15.16 0.31 6.43
CA ARG A 43 16.19 1.30 6.10
C ARG A 43 17.39 1.27 7.04
N MET A 44 17.18 1.00 8.32
CA MET A 44 18.27 0.85 9.28
C MET A 44 19.14 -0.37 8.92
N TYR A 45 18.55 -1.51 8.58
CA TYR A 45 19.28 -2.69 8.14
C TYR A 45 20.06 -2.43 6.84
N ILE A 46 19.43 -1.80 5.84
CA ILE A 46 20.10 -1.44 4.58
C ILE A 46 21.29 -0.50 4.81
N GLY A 47 21.15 0.48 5.72
CA GLY A 47 22.23 1.40 6.07
C GLY A 47 23.44 0.73 6.74
N HIS A 48 23.28 -0.47 7.31
CA HIS A 48 24.32 -1.23 8.02
C HIS A 48 24.81 -2.46 7.24
N ILE A 49 24.57 -2.55 5.94
CA ILE A 49 24.93 -3.70 5.08
C ILE A 49 26.43 -4.03 5.12
N ALA A 50 27.28 -3.04 5.30
CA ALA A 50 28.73 -3.24 5.34
C ALA A 50 29.36 -2.55 6.56
N PRO A 51 30.52 -3.07 7.05
CA PRO A 51 31.25 -2.47 8.16
C PRO A 51 31.81 -1.08 7.87
N THR A 52 31.84 -0.66 6.60
CA THR A 52 32.25 0.69 6.20
C THR A 52 31.02 1.56 5.93
N ASP A 53 30.91 2.70 6.61
CA ASP A 53 29.81 3.66 6.49
C ASP A 53 29.52 4.10 5.04
N THR A 54 30.54 4.05 4.16
CA THR A 54 30.42 4.46 2.75
C THR A 54 29.52 3.52 1.96
N VAL A 55 29.69 2.20 2.05
CA VAL A 55 28.92 1.23 1.27
C VAL A 55 27.45 1.22 1.73
N GLY A 56 27.20 1.21 3.03
CA GLY A 56 25.83 1.29 3.57
C GLY A 56 25.11 2.57 3.16
N ARG A 57 25.81 3.71 3.16
CA ARG A 57 25.27 4.98 2.70
C ARG A 57 24.91 4.96 1.20
N VAL A 58 25.78 4.42 0.35
CA VAL A 58 25.53 4.32 -1.10
C VAL A 58 24.37 3.37 -1.38
N ALA A 59 24.31 2.23 -0.70
CA ALA A 59 23.21 1.27 -0.80
C ALA A 59 21.88 1.90 -0.38
N LEU A 60 21.84 2.59 0.76
CA LEU A 60 20.65 3.28 1.25
C LEU A 60 20.19 4.38 0.27
N THR A 61 21.13 5.11 -0.33
CA THR A 61 20.82 6.12 -1.32
C THR A 61 20.27 5.49 -2.60
N GLY A 62 20.86 4.37 -3.07
CA GLY A 62 20.39 3.62 -4.23
C GLY A 62 18.97 3.09 -4.05
N VAL A 63 18.67 2.49 -2.90
CA VAL A 63 17.30 2.07 -2.55
C VAL A 63 16.37 3.28 -2.40
N GLY A 64 16.87 4.40 -1.87
CA GLY A 64 16.12 5.66 -1.78
C GLY A 64 15.61 6.16 -3.13
N VAL A 65 16.39 6.01 -4.19
CA VAL A 65 15.97 6.35 -5.57
C VAL A 65 14.85 5.42 -6.08
N CYS A 66 14.73 4.20 -5.54
CA CYS A 66 13.63 3.29 -5.90
C CYS A 66 12.29 3.69 -5.25
N LEU A 67 12.29 4.46 -4.15
CA LEU A 67 11.06 4.76 -3.41
C LEU A 67 9.96 5.42 -4.24
N PRO A 68 10.23 6.46 -5.07
CA PRO A 68 9.20 7.03 -5.94
C PRO A 68 8.63 6.01 -6.93
N LEU A 69 9.46 5.07 -7.43
CA LEU A 69 9.01 4.00 -8.32
C LEU A 69 8.10 3.01 -7.59
N ILE A 70 8.42 2.66 -6.34
CA ILE A 70 7.59 1.83 -5.46
C ILE A 70 6.26 2.54 -5.15
N MET A 71 6.27 3.86 -4.94
CA MET A 71 5.05 4.65 -4.75
C MET A 71 4.14 4.60 -6.00
N ILE A 72 4.70 4.60 -7.20
CA ILE A 72 3.92 4.42 -8.44
C ILE A 72 3.27 3.04 -8.47
N ILE A 73 3.98 1.96 -8.09
CA ILE A 73 3.40 0.62 -7.96
C ILE A 73 2.22 0.64 -6.97
N SER A 74 2.40 1.28 -5.81
CA SER A 74 1.35 1.42 -4.80
C SER A 74 0.16 2.26 -5.28
N ALA A 75 0.39 3.28 -6.13
CA ALA A 75 -0.67 4.07 -6.75
C ALA A 75 -1.57 3.21 -7.66
N PHE A 76 -1.01 2.25 -8.42
CA PHE A 76 -1.79 1.31 -9.20
C PHE A 76 -2.61 0.33 -8.32
N ALA A 77 -2.08 -0.06 -7.16
CA ALA A 77 -2.85 -0.82 -6.18
C ALA A 77 -4.03 0.01 -5.63
N ALA A 78 -3.83 1.30 -5.37
CA ALA A 78 -4.87 2.22 -4.94
C ALA A 78 -5.92 2.44 -6.05
N LEU A 79 -5.51 2.56 -7.32
CA LEU A 79 -6.41 2.69 -8.46
C LEU A 79 -7.47 1.60 -8.49
N ALA A 80 -7.06 0.34 -8.37
CA ALA A 80 -7.98 -0.79 -8.42
C ALA A 80 -8.63 -1.07 -7.04
N GLY A 81 -7.85 -1.03 -5.95
CA GLY A 81 -8.32 -1.37 -4.60
C GLY A 81 -9.18 -0.27 -3.97
N GLN A 82 -8.63 0.93 -3.81
CA GLN A 82 -9.34 2.04 -3.15
C GLN A 82 -10.51 2.59 -3.99
N GLY A 83 -10.46 2.42 -5.32
CA GLY A 83 -11.57 2.77 -6.18
C GLY A 83 -12.74 1.78 -6.10
N ALA A 84 -12.46 0.49 -6.01
CA ALA A 84 -13.47 -0.56 -6.03
C ALA A 84 -14.04 -0.88 -4.64
N ALA A 85 -13.25 -0.81 -3.56
CA ALA A 85 -13.68 -1.16 -2.22
C ALA A 85 -14.88 -0.34 -1.70
N PRO A 86 -14.96 1.00 -1.88
CA PRO A 86 -16.15 1.77 -1.51
C PRO A 86 -17.40 1.33 -2.27
N ARG A 87 -17.29 0.99 -3.56
CA ARG A 87 -18.41 0.49 -4.35
C ARG A 87 -18.92 -0.85 -3.82
N ALA A 88 -18.03 -1.77 -3.47
CA ALA A 88 -18.42 -3.02 -2.83
C ALA A 88 -19.17 -2.76 -1.51
N SER A 89 -18.70 -1.80 -0.69
CA SER A 89 -19.37 -1.41 0.55
C SER A 89 -20.75 -0.77 0.31
N ILE A 90 -20.91 0.02 -0.76
CA ILE A 90 -22.23 0.57 -1.18
C ILE A 90 -23.19 -0.57 -1.56
N TYR A 91 -22.75 -1.56 -2.33
CA TYR A 91 -23.59 -2.71 -2.67
C TYR A 91 -23.93 -3.56 -1.44
N LEU A 92 -23.01 -3.69 -0.49
CA LEU A 92 -23.31 -4.33 0.80
C LEU A 92 -24.40 -3.57 1.59
N GLY A 93 -24.35 -2.23 1.59
CA GLY A 93 -25.39 -1.39 2.19
C GLY A 93 -26.76 -1.54 1.53
N LYS A 94 -26.81 -1.81 0.22
CA LYS A 94 -28.03 -2.11 -0.54
C LYS A 94 -28.53 -3.54 -0.33
N GLY A 95 -27.77 -4.42 0.34
CA GLY A 95 -28.07 -5.84 0.44
C GLY A 95 -27.73 -6.67 -0.81
N GLU A 96 -27.07 -6.07 -1.80
CA GLU A 96 -26.70 -6.70 -3.08
C GLU A 96 -25.32 -7.37 -3.02
N THR A 97 -25.22 -8.44 -2.22
CA THR A 97 -23.93 -9.14 -1.96
C THR A 97 -23.30 -9.69 -3.25
N ASP A 98 -24.08 -10.20 -4.19
CA ASP A 98 -23.55 -10.73 -5.47
C ASP A 98 -22.84 -9.65 -6.29
N LYS A 99 -23.38 -8.43 -6.33
CA LYS A 99 -22.74 -7.30 -7.01
C LYS A 99 -21.47 -6.83 -6.27
N ALA A 100 -21.48 -6.88 -4.94
CA ALA A 100 -20.27 -6.59 -4.15
C ALA A 100 -19.16 -7.62 -4.41
N GLU A 101 -19.49 -8.91 -4.54
CA GLU A 101 -18.57 -9.97 -4.93
C GLU A 101 -18.08 -9.81 -6.39
N GLU A 102 -18.93 -9.35 -7.30
CA GLU A 102 -18.54 -9.06 -8.67
C GLU A 102 -17.52 -7.91 -8.73
N VAL A 103 -17.73 -6.84 -7.96
CA VAL A 103 -16.75 -5.73 -7.83
C VAL A 103 -15.42 -6.24 -7.29
N LEU A 104 -15.44 -7.07 -6.25
CA LEU A 104 -14.22 -7.69 -5.67
C LEU A 104 -13.49 -8.57 -6.70
N GLY A 105 -14.22 -9.43 -7.43
CA GLY A 105 -13.65 -10.31 -8.45
C GLY A 105 -13.01 -9.52 -9.58
N ASN A 106 -13.69 -8.51 -10.10
CA ASN A 106 -13.17 -7.64 -11.16
C ASN A 106 -11.94 -6.83 -10.70
N ALA A 107 -11.95 -6.31 -9.47
CA ALA A 107 -10.78 -5.62 -8.90
C ALA A 107 -9.58 -6.58 -8.74
N THR A 108 -9.83 -7.82 -8.31
CA THR A 108 -8.78 -8.86 -8.22
C THR A 108 -8.14 -9.12 -9.57
N SER A 109 -8.95 -9.26 -10.62
CA SER A 109 -8.43 -9.47 -11.99
C SER A 109 -7.65 -8.26 -12.49
N ALA A 110 -8.11 -7.05 -12.21
CA ALA A 110 -7.40 -5.83 -12.56
C ALA A 110 -6.04 -5.74 -11.86
N LEU A 111 -5.99 -6.06 -10.56
CA LEU A 111 -4.73 -6.08 -9.78
C LEU A 111 -3.73 -7.10 -10.35
N VAL A 112 -4.20 -8.30 -10.70
CA VAL A 112 -3.35 -9.33 -11.31
C VAL A 112 -2.86 -8.88 -12.68
N PHE A 113 -3.72 -8.34 -13.53
CA PHE A 113 -3.33 -7.83 -14.85
C PHE A 113 -2.32 -6.70 -14.73
N LEU A 114 -2.60 -5.70 -13.89
CA LEU A 114 -1.69 -4.57 -13.64
C LEU A 114 -0.33 -5.05 -13.09
N SER A 115 -0.33 -6.07 -12.23
CA SER A 115 0.91 -6.60 -11.68
C SER A 115 1.81 -7.20 -12.76
N VAL A 116 1.24 -7.94 -13.72
CA VAL A 116 2.00 -8.51 -14.84
C VAL A 116 2.58 -7.40 -15.73
N VAL A 117 1.76 -6.40 -16.06
CA VAL A 117 2.19 -5.26 -16.88
C VAL A 117 3.31 -4.48 -16.16
N LEU A 118 3.10 -4.15 -14.88
CA LEU A 118 4.09 -3.40 -14.11
C LEU A 118 5.37 -4.20 -13.88
N THR A 119 5.28 -5.50 -13.60
CA THR A 119 6.46 -6.36 -13.52
C THR A 119 7.27 -6.29 -14.81
N ALA A 120 6.63 -6.43 -15.98
CA ALA A 120 7.32 -6.35 -17.26
C ALA A 120 7.97 -4.97 -17.47
N VAL A 121 7.23 -3.89 -17.20
CA VAL A 121 7.73 -2.52 -17.36
C VAL A 121 8.90 -2.24 -16.43
N PHE A 122 8.77 -2.50 -15.13
CA PHE A 122 9.82 -2.20 -14.15
C PHE A 122 11.03 -3.13 -14.28
N TYR A 123 10.84 -4.38 -14.73
CA TYR A 123 11.94 -5.30 -14.96
C TYR A 123 12.76 -4.94 -16.19
N ILE A 124 12.09 -4.56 -17.29
CA ILE A 124 12.75 -4.22 -18.57
C ILE A 124 13.38 -2.81 -18.51
N PHE A 125 12.67 -1.85 -17.94
CA PHE A 125 13.06 -0.45 -17.92
C PHE A 125 13.65 0.00 -16.57
N ALA A 126 14.10 -0.93 -15.69
CA ALA A 126 14.66 -0.61 -14.38
C ALA A 126 15.80 0.41 -14.46
N GLU A 127 16.78 0.20 -15.33
CA GLU A 127 17.97 1.05 -15.46
C GLU A 127 17.63 2.47 -15.96
N PRO A 128 16.96 2.66 -17.12
CA PRO A 128 16.61 3.99 -17.58
C PRO A 128 15.68 4.74 -16.62
N MET A 129 14.79 4.03 -15.91
CA MET A 129 13.95 4.66 -14.90
C MET A 129 14.76 5.16 -13.71
N LEU A 130 15.69 4.36 -13.19
CA LEU A 130 16.55 4.76 -12.08
C LEU A 130 17.44 5.96 -12.44
N LEU A 131 18.01 5.98 -13.64
CA LEU A 131 18.77 7.13 -14.12
C LEU A 131 17.91 8.38 -14.23
N ALA A 132 16.69 8.27 -14.76
CA ALA A 132 15.74 9.37 -14.83
C ALA A 132 15.32 9.89 -13.44
N PHE A 133 15.33 9.02 -12.42
CA PHE A 133 14.98 9.36 -11.04
C PHE A 133 16.21 9.78 -10.20
N GLY A 134 17.37 9.93 -10.82
CA GLY A 134 18.55 10.53 -10.19
C GLY A 134 19.56 9.54 -9.62
N ALA A 135 19.56 8.29 -10.06
CA ALA A 135 20.63 7.35 -9.74
C ALA A 135 21.93 7.77 -10.47
N ASN A 136 23.08 7.55 -9.84
CA ASN A 136 24.39 7.78 -10.42
C ASN A 136 25.03 6.44 -10.80
N ASP A 137 25.67 6.39 -11.96
CA ASP A 137 26.37 5.22 -12.50
C ASP A 137 27.82 5.06 -12.02
N GLY A 138 28.29 5.98 -11.17
CA GLY A 138 29.67 6.00 -10.66
C GLY A 138 30.67 6.69 -11.59
N THR A 139 30.25 7.26 -12.73
CA THR A 139 31.12 8.04 -13.62
C THR A 139 31.52 9.37 -12.98
N GLY A 140 32.73 9.86 -13.28
CA GLY A 140 33.22 11.12 -12.73
C GLY A 140 33.58 11.11 -11.24
N GLY A 141 33.77 9.93 -10.62
CA GLY A 141 34.16 9.80 -9.23
C GLY A 141 32.99 9.90 -8.24
N THR A 142 31.74 9.78 -8.73
CA THR A 142 30.53 9.73 -7.90
C THR A 142 30.26 8.32 -7.37
N ASP A 143 29.51 8.22 -6.29
CA ASP A 143 29.05 6.93 -5.74
C ASP A 143 28.13 6.21 -6.74
N ASN A 144 28.35 4.92 -7.00
CA ASN A 144 27.51 4.12 -7.89
C ASN A 144 26.21 3.68 -7.19
N THR A 145 25.23 4.58 -7.12
CA THR A 145 23.92 4.29 -6.53
C THR A 145 23.02 3.50 -7.47
N LEU A 146 23.29 3.55 -8.79
CA LEU A 146 22.55 2.80 -9.80
C LEU A 146 22.69 1.29 -9.57
N LEU A 147 23.87 0.80 -9.24
CA LEU A 147 24.11 -0.63 -9.00
C LEU A 147 23.16 -1.19 -7.93
N TYR A 148 23.12 -0.56 -6.76
CA TYR A 148 22.28 -0.99 -5.64
C TYR A 148 20.79 -0.79 -5.92
N GLY A 149 20.42 0.33 -6.53
CA GLY A 149 19.04 0.60 -6.93
C GLY A 149 18.54 -0.41 -7.97
N PHE A 150 19.38 -0.76 -8.96
CA PHE A 150 19.04 -1.73 -9.99
C PHE A 150 18.84 -3.15 -9.44
N GLU A 151 19.75 -3.58 -8.57
CA GLU A 151 19.64 -4.89 -7.89
C GLU A 151 18.37 -4.99 -7.06
N TYR A 152 18.04 -3.94 -6.31
CA TYR A 152 16.82 -3.86 -5.50
C TYR A 152 15.57 -3.84 -6.37
N LEU A 153 15.47 -2.90 -7.31
CA LEU A 153 14.26 -2.66 -8.10
C LEU A 153 13.92 -3.85 -9.00
N ARG A 154 14.94 -4.46 -9.62
CA ARG A 154 14.75 -5.61 -10.50
C ARG A 154 14.22 -6.82 -9.75
N LEU A 155 14.72 -7.08 -8.55
CA LEU A 155 14.20 -8.15 -7.71
C LEU A 155 12.82 -7.79 -7.16
N TYR A 156 12.63 -6.56 -6.66
CA TYR A 156 11.34 -6.08 -6.15
C TYR A 156 10.24 -6.14 -7.21
N SER A 157 10.56 -5.87 -8.49
CA SER A 157 9.59 -5.93 -9.58
C SER A 157 8.97 -7.31 -9.76
N LEU A 158 9.70 -8.39 -9.50
CA LEU A 158 9.16 -9.76 -9.53
C LEU A 158 8.12 -9.99 -8.42
N GLY A 159 8.20 -9.24 -7.34
CA GLY A 159 7.23 -9.27 -6.24
C GLY A 159 6.02 -8.35 -6.41
N THR A 160 5.92 -7.60 -7.50
CA THR A 160 4.85 -6.64 -7.74
C THR A 160 3.45 -7.25 -7.62
N LEU A 161 3.28 -8.52 -8.02
CA LEU A 161 2.02 -9.25 -7.85
C LEU A 161 1.62 -9.31 -6.37
N PHE A 162 2.54 -9.68 -5.49
CA PHE A 162 2.26 -9.80 -4.07
C PHE A 162 1.91 -8.46 -3.45
N VAL A 163 2.64 -7.41 -3.85
CA VAL A 163 2.42 -6.03 -3.38
C VAL A 163 1.05 -5.51 -3.82
N LEU A 164 0.72 -5.57 -5.12
CA LEU A 164 -0.54 -5.06 -5.63
C LEU A 164 -1.75 -5.78 -5.03
N VAL A 165 -1.70 -7.11 -4.99
CA VAL A 165 -2.79 -7.92 -4.44
C VAL A 165 -2.94 -7.65 -2.94
N THR A 166 -1.84 -7.56 -2.18
CA THR A 166 -1.88 -7.26 -0.74
C THR A 166 -2.49 -5.88 -0.50
N LEU A 167 -1.95 -4.83 -1.10
CA LEU A 167 -2.43 -3.47 -0.88
C LEU A 167 -3.86 -3.27 -1.40
N GLY A 168 -4.16 -3.77 -2.61
CA GLY A 168 -5.46 -3.59 -3.23
C GLY A 168 -6.58 -4.36 -2.53
N LEU A 169 -6.37 -5.65 -2.20
CA LEU A 169 -7.41 -6.47 -1.57
C LEU A 169 -7.59 -6.20 -0.08
N ASN A 170 -6.56 -5.69 0.62
CA ASN A 170 -6.68 -5.30 2.01
C ASN A 170 -7.73 -4.20 2.23
N THR A 171 -7.93 -3.33 1.25
CA THR A 171 -8.97 -2.29 1.29
C THR A 171 -10.38 -2.87 1.33
N PHE A 172 -10.61 -4.02 0.66
CA PHE A 172 -11.91 -4.73 0.72
C PHE A 172 -12.18 -5.37 2.07
N ILE A 173 -11.14 -5.78 2.80
CA ILE A 173 -11.30 -6.28 4.18
C ILE A 173 -11.78 -5.14 5.08
N SER A 174 -11.15 -3.98 4.97
CA SER A 174 -11.55 -2.76 5.70
C SER A 174 -12.95 -2.29 5.31
N ALA A 175 -13.30 -2.33 4.02
CA ALA A 175 -14.60 -1.90 3.50
C ALA A 175 -15.79 -2.72 4.01
N GLN A 176 -15.54 -3.96 4.46
CA GLN A 176 -16.53 -4.81 5.12
C GLN A 176 -16.65 -4.55 6.63
N GLY A 177 -15.82 -3.66 7.20
CA GLY A 177 -15.74 -3.38 8.64
C GLY A 177 -14.76 -4.26 9.42
N PHE A 178 -13.96 -5.12 8.75
CA PHE A 178 -12.95 -5.98 9.39
C PHE A 178 -11.60 -5.29 9.54
N THR A 179 -11.57 -4.06 10.05
CA THR A 179 -10.34 -3.25 10.15
C THR A 179 -9.25 -3.88 11.02
N VAL A 180 -9.61 -4.64 12.06
CA VAL A 180 -8.64 -5.42 12.85
C VAL A 180 -7.96 -6.48 11.99
N THR A 181 -8.69 -7.19 11.13
CA THR A 181 -8.11 -8.19 10.22
C THR A 181 -7.20 -7.52 9.18
N SER A 182 -7.60 -6.36 8.68
CA SER A 182 -6.78 -5.54 7.78
C SER A 182 -5.48 -5.08 8.47
N MET A 183 -5.54 -4.62 9.72
CA MET A 183 -4.36 -4.30 10.53
C MET A 183 -3.46 -5.52 10.73
N LEU A 184 -4.03 -6.69 11.05
CA LEU A 184 -3.26 -7.94 11.21
C LEU A 184 -2.53 -8.33 9.93
N THR A 185 -3.07 -8.04 8.74
CA THR A 185 -2.37 -8.25 7.46
C THR A 185 -1.07 -7.47 7.42
N VAL A 186 -1.13 -6.18 7.77
CA VAL A 186 0.04 -5.30 7.81
C VAL A 186 1.04 -5.76 8.88
N LEU A 187 0.54 -6.13 10.06
CA LEU A 187 1.38 -6.63 11.16
C LEU A 187 2.12 -7.92 10.78
N ILE A 188 1.44 -8.89 10.15
CA ILE A 188 2.06 -10.13 9.68
C ILE A 188 3.18 -9.82 8.68
N GLY A 189 2.93 -8.97 7.69
CA GLY A 189 3.94 -8.55 6.73
C GLY A 189 5.13 -7.86 7.41
N ALA A 190 4.87 -6.91 8.31
CA ALA A 190 5.91 -6.19 9.03
C ALA A 190 6.79 -7.11 9.89
N VAL A 191 6.19 -8.01 10.66
CA VAL A 191 6.92 -8.98 11.50
C VAL A 191 7.75 -9.92 10.64
N CYS A 192 7.18 -10.46 9.55
CA CYS A 192 7.92 -11.30 8.61
C CYS A 192 9.12 -10.55 8.02
N ASN A 193 8.93 -9.31 7.59
CA ASN A 193 10.02 -8.51 7.01
C ASN A 193 11.13 -8.25 8.02
N ILE A 194 10.81 -7.75 9.23
CA ILE A 194 11.79 -7.49 10.30
C ILE A 194 12.62 -8.74 10.67
N ILE A 195 12.02 -9.93 10.57
CA ILE A 195 12.72 -11.20 10.84
C ILE A 195 13.57 -11.63 9.64
N LEU A 196 13.05 -11.48 8.42
CA LEU A 196 13.72 -11.96 7.21
C LEU A 196 14.87 -11.05 6.77
N ASP A 197 14.76 -9.73 7.00
CA ASP A 197 15.81 -8.76 6.65
C ASP A 197 17.18 -9.15 7.21
N PRO A 198 17.39 -9.32 8.52
CA PRO A 198 18.72 -9.66 9.06
C PRO A 198 19.19 -11.03 8.57
N ILE A 199 18.30 -11.98 8.33
CA ILE A 199 18.66 -13.32 7.82
C ILE A 199 19.21 -13.21 6.39
N PHE A 200 18.56 -12.47 5.53
CA PHE A 200 18.98 -12.38 4.12
C PHE A 200 20.08 -11.35 3.91
N ILE A 201 20.04 -10.23 4.61
CA ILE A 201 21.04 -9.16 4.46
C ILE A 201 22.38 -9.61 5.03
N PHE A 202 22.39 -10.06 6.29
CA PHE A 202 23.62 -10.37 7.02
C PHE A 202 23.92 -11.87 7.09
N GLY A 203 22.88 -12.71 7.33
CA GLY A 203 23.05 -14.16 7.49
C GLY A 203 23.45 -14.87 6.21
N LEU A 204 22.88 -14.49 5.08
CA LEU A 204 23.15 -15.01 3.73
C LEU A 204 24.04 -14.08 2.89
N ASP A 205 24.49 -12.96 3.46
CA ASP A 205 25.35 -11.95 2.80
C ASP A 205 24.82 -11.47 1.45
N MET A 206 23.47 -11.38 1.33
CA MET A 206 22.81 -10.95 0.09
C MET A 206 22.74 -9.42 -0.07
N GLY A 207 23.09 -8.66 0.98
CA GLY A 207 23.07 -7.20 0.95
C GLY A 207 21.70 -6.64 0.54
N VAL A 208 21.67 -5.71 -0.42
CA VAL A 208 20.45 -5.04 -0.90
C VAL A 208 19.47 -6.02 -1.56
N ARG A 209 19.96 -7.06 -2.23
CA ARG A 209 19.11 -8.13 -2.78
C ARG A 209 18.36 -8.87 -1.67
N GLY A 210 19.01 -9.03 -0.51
CA GLY A 210 18.39 -9.65 0.67
C GLY A 210 17.20 -8.84 1.18
N ALA A 211 17.32 -7.52 1.29
CA ALA A 211 16.24 -6.62 1.67
C ALA A 211 15.05 -6.70 0.68
N ALA A 212 15.31 -6.66 -0.63
CA ALA A 212 14.27 -6.82 -1.64
C ALA A 212 13.54 -8.17 -1.52
N LEU A 213 14.29 -9.26 -1.33
CA LEU A 213 13.74 -10.62 -1.19
C LEU A 213 12.89 -10.74 0.08
N ALA A 214 13.36 -10.21 1.22
CA ALA A 214 12.61 -10.20 2.47
C ALA A 214 11.28 -9.45 2.32
N THR A 215 11.30 -8.29 1.67
CA THR A 215 10.08 -7.52 1.39
C THR A 215 9.10 -8.30 0.52
N ILE A 216 9.57 -8.93 -0.57
CA ILE A 216 8.72 -9.74 -1.47
C ILE A 216 8.08 -10.90 -0.72
N LEU A 217 8.86 -11.66 0.05
CA LEU A 217 8.37 -12.82 0.80
C LEU A 217 7.37 -12.40 1.89
N SER A 218 7.62 -11.29 2.57
CA SER A 218 6.69 -10.73 3.56
C SER A 218 5.35 -10.33 2.93
N GLN A 219 5.39 -9.72 1.74
CA GLN A 219 4.18 -9.40 0.98
C GLN A 219 3.48 -10.66 0.47
N ALA A 220 4.22 -11.70 0.08
CA ALA A 220 3.64 -12.99 -0.30
C ALA A 220 2.88 -13.66 0.87
N VAL A 221 3.44 -13.64 2.08
CA VAL A 221 2.77 -14.14 3.29
C VAL A 221 1.50 -13.33 3.58
N SER A 222 1.57 -12.00 3.48
CA SER A 222 0.41 -11.11 3.64
C SER A 222 -0.66 -11.39 2.60
N MET A 223 -0.28 -11.59 1.34
CA MET A 223 -1.19 -11.96 0.25
C MET A 223 -1.91 -13.30 0.54
N ILE A 224 -1.17 -14.33 0.96
CA ILE A 224 -1.76 -15.64 1.31
C ILE A 224 -2.78 -15.47 2.44
N TRP A 225 -2.47 -14.66 3.46
CA TRP A 225 -3.39 -14.34 4.55
C TRP A 225 -4.68 -13.69 4.05
N ILE A 226 -4.58 -12.66 3.20
CA ILE A 226 -5.72 -11.96 2.58
C ILE A 226 -6.57 -12.92 1.74
N LEU A 227 -5.93 -13.70 0.87
CA LEU A 227 -6.63 -14.65 0.02
C LEU A 227 -7.35 -15.71 0.85
N LYS A 228 -6.71 -16.26 1.88
CA LYS A 228 -7.33 -17.19 2.83
C LYS A 228 -8.54 -16.57 3.54
N PHE A 229 -8.48 -15.28 3.88
CA PHE A 229 -9.61 -14.58 4.49
C PHE A 229 -10.72 -14.36 3.46
N LEU A 230 -10.44 -13.81 2.28
CA LEU A 230 -11.44 -13.46 1.27
C LEU A 230 -12.02 -14.68 0.51
N THR A 231 -11.38 -15.82 0.53
CA THR A 231 -11.95 -17.09 0.03
C THR A 231 -12.61 -17.92 1.12
N GLY A 232 -12.33 -17.59 2.39
CA GLY A 232 -12.79 -18.31 3.56
C GLY A 232 -14.26 -18.08 3.92
N LYS A 233 -14.66 -18.72 5.02
CA LYS A 233 -16.04 -18.59 5.56
C LYS A 233 -16.22 -17.39 6.49
N LYS A 234 -15.17 -16.61 6.78
CA LYS A 234 -15.18 -15.50 7.76
C LYS A 234 -15.44 -14.12 7.13
N THR A 235 -15.46 -14.01 5.82
CA THR A 235 -15.70 -12.77 5.07
C THR A 235 -17.17 -12.66 4.64
N THR A 236 -17.68 -11.44 4.50
CA THR A 236 -19.05 -11.18 4.01
C THR A 236 -19.12 -11.32 2.49
N ILE A 237 -18.12 -10.81 1.77
CA ILE A 237 -17.98 -10.97 0.32
C ILE A 237 -16.77 -11.84 0.01
N ARG A 238 -16.90 -12.72 -0.97
CA ARG A 238 -15.86 -13.71 -1.32
C ARG A 238 -15.37 -13.53 -2.73
N ILE A 239 -14.09 -13.85 -2.93
CA ILE A 239 -13.55 -13.99 -4.29
C ILE A 239 -14.17 -15.26 -4.89
N ARG A 240 -14.93 -15.09 -5.98
CA ARG A 240 -15.52 -16.19 -6.73
C ARG A 240 -14.93 -16.24 -8.13
N LEU A 241 -14.51 -17.42 -8.58
CA LEU A 241 -13.91 -17.63 -9.89
C LEU A 241 -14.79 -17.12 -11.05
N ARG A 242 -16.12 -17.21 -10.91
CA ARG A 242 -17.08 -16.71 -11.90
C ARG A 242 -16.97 -15.21 -12.17
N TYR A 243 -16.52 -14.41 -11.17
CA TYR A 243 -16.42 -12.95 -11.24
C TYR A 243 -15.00 -12.45 -11.58
N LEU A 244 -14.06 -13.36 -11.83
CA LEU A 244 -12.72 -13.00 -12.29
C LEU A 244 -12.68 -12.60 -13.76
N LYS A 245 -13.71 -12.92 -14.55
CA LYS A 245 -13.83 -12.40 -15.92
C LYS A 245 -14.09 -10.91 -15.88
N PRO A 246 -13.24 -10.07 -16.55
CA PRO A 246 -13.41 -8.62 -16.53
C PRO A 246 -14.74 -8.21 -17.11
N ASN A 247 -15.55 -7.49 -16.32
CA ASN A 247 -16.76 -6.84 -16.74
C ASN A 247 -16.54 -5.32 -16.75
N TRP A 248 -16.36 -4.76 -17.93
CA TRP A 248 -16.02 -3.33 -18.10
C TRP A 248 -17.07 -2.39 -17.51
N SER A 249 -18.34 -2.76 -17.49
CA SER A 249 -19.41 -1.97 -16.88
C SER A 249 -19.27 -1.86 -15.35
N VAL A 250 -18.59 -2.80 -14.71
CA VAL A 250 -18.29 -2.81 -13.27
C VAL A 250 -16.91 -2.22 -13.00
N LEU A 251 -15.95 -2.55 -13.85
CA LEU A 251 -14.53 -2.19 -13.66
C LEU A 251 -14.29 -0.69 -13.92
N LEU A 252 -14.77 -0.14 -15.05
CA LEU A 252 -14.54 1.26 -15.41
C LEU A 252 -15.00 2.27 -14.34
N PRO A 253 -16.23 2.19 -13.79
CA PRO A 253 -16.62 3.10 -12.73
C PRO A 253 -15.83 2.90 -11.42
N SER A 254 -15.29 1.70 -11.19
CA SER A 254 -14.41 1.44 -10.05
C SER A 254 -13.05 2.10 -10.24
N LEU A 255 -12.44 1.96 -11.42
CA LEU A 255 -11.19 2.63 -11.77
C LEU A 255 -11.33 4.16 -11.79
N ALA A 256 -12.48 4.68 -12.26
CA ALA A 256 -12.76 6.12 -12.24
C ALA A 256 -12.73 6.71 -10.82
N LEU A 257 -13.28 6.00 -9.83
CA LEU A 257 -13.17 6.41 -8.41
C LEU A 257 -11.73 6.29 -7.88
N GLY A 258 -10.98 5.29 -8.33
CA GLY A 258 -9.60 5.08 -7.95
C GLY A 258 -8.62 6.04 -8.61
N LEU A 259 -9.04 6.79 -9.64
CA LEU A 259 -8.18 7.73 -10.35
C LEU A 259 -7.73 8.88 -9.43
N SER A 260 -8.59 9.31 -8.50
CA SER A 260 -8.24 10.37 -7.54
C SER A 260 -7.07 10.00 -6.63
N PRO A 261 -7.10 8.90 -5.86
CA PRO A 261 -5.95 8.48 -5.05
C PRO A 261 -4.74 8.10 -5.90
N PHE A 262 -4.94 7.56 -7.10
CA PHE A 262 -3.86 7.27 -8.04
C PHE A 262 -3.10 8.54 -8.43
N ILE A 263 -3.80 9.58 -8.91
CA ILE A 263 -3.19 10.85 -9.31
C ILE A 263 -2.50 11.50 -8.12
N MET A 264 -3.12 11.48 -6.92
CA MET A 264 -2.52 12.04 -5.72
C MET A 264 -1.17 11.38 -5.41
N MET A 265 -1.10 10.05 -5.34
CA MET A 265 0.14 9.32 -5.05
C MET A 265 1.18 9.46 -6.17
N ALA A 266 0.75 9.44 -7.42
CA ALA A 266 1.66 9.63 -8.56
C ALA A 266 2.25 11.06 -8.58
N THR A 267 1.45 12.06 -8.23
CA THR A 267 1.91 13.45 -8.11
C THR A 267 2.87 13.61 -6.94
N GLU A 268 2.60 13.02 -5.78
CA GLU A 268 3.52 13.01 -4.64
C GLU A 268 4.88 12.40 -5.02
N SER A 269 4.88 11.28 -5.75
CA SER A 269 6.10 10.66 -6.27
C SER A 269 6.88 11.62 -7.19
N LEU A 270 6.20 12.26 -8.12
CA LEU A 270 6.82 13.21 -9.05
C LEU A 270 7.38 14.45 -8.31
N ILE A 271 6.64 14.99 -7.36
CA ILE A 271 7.08 16.10 -6.51
C ILE A 271 8.35 15.71 -5.75
N ALA A 272 8.40 14.52 -5.14
CA ALA A 272 9.58 14.04 -4.41
C ALA A 272 10.82 14.01 -5.32
N VAL A 273 10.68 13.52 -6.55
CA VAL A 273 11.77 13.51 -7.54
C VAL A 273 12.22 14.93 -7.90
N CYS A 274 11.28 15.82 -8.23
CA CYS A 274 11.60 17.21 -8.58
C CYS A 274 12.30 17.94 -7.43
N PHE A 275 11.85 17.75 -6.19
CA PHE A 275 12.49 18.33 -5.01
C PHE A 275 13.91 17.79 -4.82
N ASN A 276 14.07 16.46 -4.85
CA ASN A 276 15.38 15.84 -4.66
C ASN A 276 16.38 16.29 -5.74
N THR A 277 15.96 16.35 -7.00
CA THR A 277 16.81 16.81 -8.10
C THR A 277 17.17 18.30 -7.98
N SER A 278 16.19 19.14 -7.62
CA SER A 278 16.41 20.58 -7.45
C SER A 278 17.29 20.89 -6.23
N LEU A 279 17.08 20.21 -5.11
CA LEU A 279 17.90 20.39 -3.91
C LEU A 279 19.34 19.95 -4.12
N ARG A 280 19.57 18.88 -4.88
CA ARG A 280 20.94 18.47 -5.28
C ARG A 280 21.61 19.49 -6.18
N LYS A 281 20.87 20.11 -7.09
CA LYS A 281 21.42 21.06 -8.07
C LYS A 281 21.67 22.45 -7.51
N TYR A 282 20.77 22.95 -6.63
CA TYR A 282 20.76 24.35 -6.19
C TYR A 282 20.94 24.52 -4.69
N GLY A 283 20.76 23.44 -3.90
CA GLY A 283 20.87 23.47 -2.45
C GLY A 283 22.23 22.98 -1.96
N VAL A 284 22.58 23.39 -0.75
CA VAL A 284 23.67 22.78 -0.01
C VAL A 284 23.16 21.56 0.75
N ASP A 285 24.05 20.65 1.18
CA ASP A 285 23.70 19.42 1.91
C ASP A 285 22.77 19.68 3.11
N LEU A 286 22.90 20.83 3.76
CA LEU A 286 22.03 21.27 4.85
C LEU A 286 20.56 21.39 4.42
N ALA A 287 20.28 21.88 3.19
CA ALA A 287 18.91 22.01 2.68
C ALA A 287 18.26 20.64 2.42
N VAL A 288 19.03 19.68 1.92
CA VAL A 288 18.57 18.30 1.73
C VAL A 288 18.24 17.65 3.09
N GLY A 289 19.11 17.82 4.08
CA GLY A 289 18.89 17.34 5.45
C GLY A 289 17.65 17.95 6.11
N ALA A 290 17.47 19.28 6.00
CA ALA A 290 16.31 19.98 6.52
C ALA A 290 15.00 19.50 5.86
N MET A 291 15.00 19.30 4.53
CA MET A 291 13.82 18.79 3.80
C MET A 291 13.47 17.37 4.22
N THR A 292 14.46 16.53 4.46
CA THR A 292 14.24 15.15 4.94
C THR A 292 13.55 15.13 6.31
N ILE A 293 14.00 15.98 7.24
CA ILE A 293 13.39 16.11 8.56
C ILE A 293 11.94 16.63 8.42
N LEU A 294 11.74 17.68 7.63
CA LEU A 294 10.41 18.27 7.41
C LEU A 294 9.44 17.25 6.82
N SER A 295 9.87 16.49 5.81
CA SER A 295 9.06 15.44 5.19
C SER A 295 8.71 14.33 6.19
N SER A 296 9.63 13.95 7.08
CA SER A 296 9.40 12.94 8.11
C SER A 296 8.37 13.41 9.15
N VAL A 297 8.46 14.66 9.59
CA VAL A 297 7.47 15.27 10.50
C VAL A 297 6.10 15.35 9.85
N MET A 298 6.04 15.78 8.59
CA MET A 298 4.80 15.85 7.81
C MET A 298 4.15 14.48 7.64
N GLN A 299 4.94 13.46 7.29
CA GLN A 299 4.47 12.08 7.17
C GLN A 299 3.89 11.57 8.49
N PHE A 300 4.60 11.79 9.61
CA PHE A 300 4.13 11.38 10.94
C PHE A 300 2.80 12.06 11.31
N SER A 301 2.66 13.36 11.01
CA SER A 301 1.43 14.12 11.27
C SER A 301 0.23 13.65 10.45
N MET A 302 0.47 13.09 9.24
CA MET A 302 -0.58 12.58 8.36
C MET A 302 -1.11 11.20 8.74
N LEU A 303 -0.37 10.40 9.54
CA LEU A 303 -0.78 9.02 9.88
C LEU A 303 -2.14 8.94 10.59
N PRO A 304 -2.44 9.76 11.63
CA PRO A 304 -3.75 9.72 12.28
C PRO A 304 -4.88 10.10 11.32
N LEU A 305 -4.66 11.09 10.43
CA LEU A 305 -5.64 11.52 9.44
C LEU A 305 -5.95 10.42 8.43
N GLN A 306 -4.92 9.76 7.91
CA GLN A 306 -5.10 8.62 6.99
C GLN A 306 -5.84 7.47 7.66
N GLY A 307 -5.48 7.11 8.89
CA GLY A 307 -6.16 6.05 9.64
C GLY A 307 -7.62 6.39 9.96
N LEU A 308 -7.91 7.65 10.31
CA LEU A 308 -9.27 8.13 10.54
C LEU A 308 -10.12 8.05 9.27
N THR A 309 -9.57 8.51 8.14
CA THR A 309 -10.23 8.46 6.83
C THR A 309 -10.53 7.03 6.40
N GLN A 310 -9.56 6.12 6.56
CA GLN A 310 -9.75 4.69 6.26
C GLN A 310 -10.80 4.05 7.17
N GLY A 311 -10.89 4.45 8.44
CA GLY A 311 -11.92 3.98 9.37
C GLY A 311 -13.31 4.53 9.07
N ALA A 312 -13.42 5.78 8.58
CA ALA A 312 -14.69 6.42 8.24
C ALA A 312 -15.26 5.90 6.91
N GLN A 313 -14.42 5.56 5.94
CA GLN A 313 -14.80 5.16 4.60
C GLN A 313 -15.87 4.03 4.56
N PRO A 314 -15.73 2.89 5.26
CA PRO A 314 -16.74 1.84 5.25
C PRO A 314 -18.06 2.30 5.87
N ILE A 315 -18.05 3.16 6.90
CA ILE A 315 -19.26 3.71 7.50
C ILE A 315 -20.04 4.56 6.50
N ILE A 316 -19.34 5.48 5.82
CA ILE A 316 -19.94 6.39 4.84
C ILE A 316 -20.48 5.60 3.64
N SER A 317 -19.66 4.72 3.05
CA SER A 317 -20.02 3.96 1.86
C SER A 317 -21.20 3.01 2.09
N TYR A 318 -21.19 2.28 3.21
CA TYR A 318 -22.27 1.36 3.57
C TYR A 318 -23.59 2.11 3.79
N ASN A 319 -23.59 3.17 4.61
CA ASN A 319 -24.82 3.93 4.91
C ASN A 319 -25.32 4.71 3.70
N TYR A 320 -24.45 5.15 2.80
CA TYR A 320 -24.86 5.71 1.51
C TYR A 320 -25.63 4.67 0.67
N GLY A 321 -25.11 3.43 0.61
CA GLY A 321 -25.79 2.32 -0.05
C GLY A 321 -27.15 1.97 0.58
N ALA A 322 -27.23 2.01 1.91
CA ALA A 322 -28.45 1.73 2.68
C ALA A 322 -29.46 2.88 2.67
N GLY A 323 -29.18 4.04 2.03
CA GLY A 323 -30.06 5.20 2.00
C GLY A 323 -30.12 6.00 3.31
N ASN A 324 -29.22 5.76 4.26
CA ASN A 324 -29.17 6.40 5.57
C ASN A 324 -28.41 7.74 5.55
N ALA A 325 -28.99 8.76 4.89
CA ALA A 325 -28.34 10.07 4.66
C ALA A 325 -27.90 10.76 5.97
N ASP A 326 -28.67 10.66 7.05
CA ASP A 326 -28.33 11.29 8.31
C ASP A 326 -27.09 10.67 8.95
N ARG A 327 -26.93 9.35 8.84
CA ARG A 327 -25.73 8.69 9.31
C ARG A 327 -24.50 9.05 8.49
N VAL A 328 -24.64 9.21 7.16
CA VAL A 328 -23.57 9.70 6.29
C VAL A 328 -23.12 11.09 6.70
N ARG A 329 -24.08 12.03 6.89
CA ARG A 329 -23.78 13.41 7.34
C ARG A 329 -23.11 13.45 8.70
N HIS A 330 -23.57 12.62 9.62
CA HIS A 330 -22.99 12.55 10.96
C HIS A 330 -21.56 11.99 10.93
N ALA A 331 -21.32 10.90 10.17
CA ALA A 331 -19.99 10.33 10.01
C ALA A 331 -19.02 11.34 9.38
N PHE A 332 -19.46 12.06 8.34
CA PHE A 332 -18.67 13.08 7.69
C PHE A 332 -18.31 14.25 8.64
N ARG A 333 -19.28 14.74 9.44
CA ARG A 333 -19.03 15.81 10.42
C ARG A 333 -18.05 15.40 11.53
N LEU A 334 -18.01 14.12 11.90
CA LEU A 334 -17.06 13.63 12.91
C LEU A 334 -15.66 13.38 12.32
N GLN A 335 -15.55 13.24 11.00
CA GLN A 335 -14.28 13.03 10.32
C GLN A 335 -13.54 14.34 10.04
N VAL A 336 -14.29 15.43 9.74
CA VAL A 336 -13.80 16.80 9.50
C VAL A 336 -13.60 17.53 10.81
#